data_6d151714f02be62d451465ba817f4640
#
_entry.id   6d151714f02be62d451465ba817f4640
#
_cell.length_a   1.000
_cell.length_b   1.000
_cell.length_c   1.000
_cell.angle_alpha   90.00
_cell.angle_beta   90.00
_cell.angle_gamma   90.00
#
_symmetry.space_group_name_H-M   'P 1'
#
loop_
_entity.id
_entity.type
_entity.pdbx_description
1 polymer ?
#
loop_
_entity_poly.entity_id
_entity_poly.type
_entity_poly.pdbx_seq_one_letter_code
_entity_poly.pdbx_strand_id
1 'polypeptide(L)'
;MDSSRAIRQDELSALLGEWRNGAGPLAHRLADAIGSAIERGELLEGWALPSERNLATALDISRSTTAHAMELLAQRGIVQPLHGAGTFVAAGSGRVAVEAIQAVLPRGLRGRYRLGSGTDPGIAAATFPDAADLPSEALTLSADELLGGHPDGAEPASGHAIAGLDVTRVAVAASLSANGLPTTPEALVVTTGATQALSLAFEMLLSPGDVVIVESPAYPTTLDLLRRLGVRIVPVRTGDGTVGADALVRMARTTRAAMVVVMATCNVATGHSLAAPDRSMLVRLAQGGTVVVDDRTLADYHPDPAPTPVAAPAEHRNIITVGSFNKIYWGGLKTGWIRLHPNLVETLVRIKARTDAGTSVPSQILLTKLLAHHGQIVAHRRSQMERRAHTASAFLHDELPEWRNESAGIGPSQWIRLPLRDTAEFVGFASARGTTVGYGDMYRGDGRPSAHLRLTLTSSDEEIMAALRNLRDAWLDFRAHHGRLR
;
A
#
# COMPACT_ATOMS: atom_id res chain seq x y z
N MET A 1 -29.09 4.06 14.32
CA MET A 1 -28.59 4.52 15.63
C MET A 1 -28.78 3.35 16.58
N ASP A 2 -27.81 2.51 16.67
CA ASP A 2 -27.91 1.30 17.51
C ASP A 2 -27.20 1.57 18.83
N SER A 3 -27.87 1.18 19.90
CA SER A 3 -27.64 1.45 21.31
C SER A 3 -26.16 1.25 21.71
N SER A 4 -25.66 2.20 22.49
CA SER A 4 -24.39 2.18 23.20
C SER A 4 -24.07 0.78 23.77
N ARG A 5 -23.10 0.08 23.16
CA ARG A 5 -22.62 -1.18 23.72
C ARG A 5 -21.88 -0.86 25.03
N ALA A 6 -22.30 -1.46 26.12
CA ALA A 6 -21.59 -1.39 27.39
C ALA A 6 -20.56 -2.52 27.45
N ILE A 7 -19.29 -2.20 27.76
CA ILE A 7 -18.31 -3.23 28.06
C ILE A 7 -18.56 -3.80 29.46
N ARG A 8 -18.50 -5.11 29.56
CA ARG A 8 -18.65 -5.77 30.88
C ARG A 8 -17.34 -5.64 31.68
N GLN A 9 -17.50 -5.67 33.00
CA GLN A 9 -16.37 -5.49 33.92
C GLN A 9 -15.29 -6.58 33.78
N ASP A 10 -15.68 -7.83 33.48
CA ASP A 10 -14.78 -8.96 33.23
C ASP A 10 -14.06 -8.82 31.90
N GLU A 11 -14.73 -8.35 30.86
CA GLU A 11 -14.11 -8.04 29.55
C GLU A 11 -13.07 -6.92 29.68
N LEU A 12 -13.42 -5.83 30.38
CA LEU A 12 -12.49 -4.72 30.61
C LEU A 12 -11.27 -5.15 31.44
N SER A 13 -11.49 -5.93 32.50
CA SER A 13 -10.40 -6.46 33.32
C SER A 13 -9.42 -7.32 32.52
N ALA A 14 -9.92 -8.14 31.59
CA ALA A 14 -9.09 -8.95 30.70
C ALA A 14 -8.30 -8.10 29.69
N LEU A 15 -8.90 -7.02 29.16
CA LEU A 15 -8.26 -6.10 28.23
C LEU A 15 -7.11 -5.29 28.86
N LEU A 16 -7.22 -4.95 30.14
CA LEU A 16 -6.21 -4.17 30.84
C LEU A 16 -4.94 -4.94 31.14
N GLY A 17 -4.99 -6.28 31.19
CA GLY A 17 -3.82 -7.14 31.44
C GLY A 17 -3.08 -6.82 32.75
N GLU A 18 -1.76 -6.84 32.72
CA GLU A 18 -0.90 -6.58 33.91
C GLU A 18 -0.67 -5.08 34.19
N TRP A 19 -1.72 -4.26 34.12
CA TRP A 19 -1.64 -2.81 34.30
C TRP A 19 -1.10 -2.35 35.67
N ARG A 20 -1.08 -3.24 36.65
CA ARG A 20 -0.57 -2.96 38.01
C ARG A 20 0.96 -2.86 38.06
N ASN A 21 1.65 -3.39 37.08
CA ASN A 21 3.11 -3.40 37.01
C ASN A 21 3.62 -2.05 36.51
N GLY A 22 4.51 -1.40 37.23
CA GLY A 22 5.13 -0.12 36.84
C GLY A 22 5.28 0.88 37.98
N ALA A 23 5.96 2.00 37.71
CA ALA A 23 6.18 3.09 38.66
C ALA A 23 5.01 4.09 38.65
N GLY A 24 4.72 4.72 39.81
CA GLY A 24 3.74 5.79 39.94
C GLY A 24 2.41 5.38 40.63
N PRO A 25 1.52 6.36 40.87
CA PRO A 25 0.24 6.14 41.56
C PRO A 25 -0.68 5.18 40.80
N LEU A 26 -1.38 4.32 41.50
CA LEU A 26 -2.25 3.27 40.93
C LEU A 26 -3.36 3.85 40.03
N ALA A 27 -3.90 5.03 40.37
CA ALA A 27 -4.93 5.71 39.58
C ALA A 27 -4.40 6.16 38.21
N HIS A 28 -3.16 6.66 38.15
CA HIS A 28 -2.54 7.04 36.86
C HIS A 28 -2.30 5.83 35.97
N ARG A 29 -1.81 4.73 36.54
CA ARG A 29 -1.58 3.47 35.81
C ARG A 29 -2.88 2.90 35.24
N LEU A 30 -3.97 2.96 36.02
CA LEU A 30 -5.28 2.53 35.54
C LEU A 30 -5.80 3.45 34.43
N ALA A 31 -5.67 4.77 34.57
CA ALA A 31 -6.04 5.71 33.52
C ALA A 31 -5.23 5.48 32.23
N ASP A 32 -3.92 5.27 32.34
CA ASP A 32 -3.06 5.01 31.20
C ASP A 32 -3.41 3.67 30.51
N ALA A 33 -3.73 2.63 31.28
CA ALA A 33 -4.15 1.33 30.73
C ALA A 33 -5.47 1.42 29.97
N ILE A 34 -6.47 2.10 30.53
CA ILE A 34 -7.76 2.33 29.86
C ILE A 34 -7.57 3.22 28.64
N GLY A 35 -6.80 4.29 28.74
CA GLY A 35 -6.45 5.17 27.61
C GLY A 35 -5.80 4.38 26.48
N SER A 36 -4.83 3.55 26.80
CA SER A 36 -4.15 2.69 25.83
C SER A 36 -5.09 1.66 25.18
N ALA A 37 -6.07 1.10 25.91
CA ALA A 37 -7.07 0.21 25.34
C ALA A 37 -8.01 0.95 24.36
N ILE A 38 -8.34 2.21 24.64
CA ILE A 38 -9.10 3.08 23.74
C ILE A 38 -8.25 3.41 22.48
N GLU A 39 -7.00 3.75 22.68
CA GLU A 39 -6.06 4.04 21.59
C GLU A 39 -5.80 2.84 20.68
N ARG A 40 -5.79 1.61 21.22
CA ARG A 40 -5.68 0.38 20.44
C ARG A 40 -6.99 0.00 19.73
N GLY A 41 -8.08 0.74 19.96
CA GLY A 41 -9.39 0.45 19.36
C GLY A 41 -10.10 -0.76 19.99
N GLU A 42 -9.67 -1.21 21.16
CA GLU A 42 -10.30 -2.29 21.93
C GLU A 42 -11.54 -1.80 22.67
N LEU A 43 -11.59 -0.49 22.94
CA LEU A 43 -12.74 0.25 23.47
C LEU A 43 -13.13 1.33 22.46
N LEU A 44 -14.31 1.22 21.87
CA LEU A 44 -14.75 2.10 20.81
C LEU A 44 -15.48 3.33 21.32
N GLU A 45 -15.46 4.41 20.55
CA GLU A 45 -16.21 5.63 20.78
C GLU A 45 -17.69 5.33 21.05
N GLY A 46 -18.26 6.00 22.06
CA GLY A 46 -19.65 5.81 22.48
C GLY A 46 -19.89 4.57 23.37
N TRP A 47 -18.88 3.71 23.59
CA TRP A 47 -19.05 2.59 24.52
C TRP A 47 -19.14 3.08 25.96
N ALA A 48 -20.11 2.51 26.72
CA ALA A 48 -20.25 2.76 28.14
C ALA A 48 -19.21 1.97 28.94
N LEU A 49 -18.44 2.66 29.78
CA LEU A 49 -17.54 2.01 30.73
C LEU A 49 -18.32 1.55 31.97
N PRO A 50 -17.84 0.49 32.67
CA PRO A 50 -18.44 0.05 33.93
C PRO A 50 -18.44 1.20 34.95
N SER A 51 -19.46 1.21 35.86
CA SER A 51 -19.49 2.18 36.95
C SER A 51 -18.22 2.07 37.80
N GLU A 52 -17.79 3.19 38.42
CA GLU A 52 -16.65 3.21 39.34
C GLU A 52 -16.70 2.11 40.41
N ARG A 53 -17.90 1.82 40.91
CA ARG A 53 -18.10 0.78 41.90
C ARG A 53 -17.85 -0.62 41.31
N ASN A 54 -18.38 -0.88 40.13
CA ASN A 54 -18.21 -2.16 39.45
C ASN A 54 -16.77 -2.38 39.05
N LEU A 55 -16.11 -1.33 38.55
CA LEU A 55 -14.72 -1.36 38.15
C LEU A 55 -13.79 -1.58 39.37
N ALA A 56 -14.07 -0.89 40.48
CA ALA A 56 -13.33 -1.07 41.73
C ALA A 56 -13.41 -2.52 42.23
N THR A 57 -14.60 -3.13 42.15
CA THR A 57 -14.81 -4.54 42.54
C THR A 57 -14.08 -5.49 41.58
N ALA A 58 -14.20 -5.30 40.26
CA ALA A 58 -13.57 -6.17 39.25
C ALA A 58 -12.05 -6.15 39.29
N LEU A 59 -11.48 -4.97 39.59
CA LEU A 59 -10.04 -4.77 39.65
C LEU A 59 -9.44 -4.89 41.04
N ASP A 60 -10.24 -5.23 42.08
CA ASP A 60 -9.81 -5.33 43.47
C ASP A 60 -8.95 -4.13 43.92
N ILE A 61 -9.52 -2.93 43.76
CA ILE A 61 -8.93 -1.63 44.14
C ILE A 61 -9.96 -0.77 44.89
N SER A 62 -9.47 0.32 45.50
CA SER A 62 -10.38 1.25 46.18
C SER A 62 -11.24 2.04 45.19
N ARG A 63 -12.49 2.35 45.60
CA ARG A 63 -13.39 3.20 44.79
C ARG A 63 -12.80 4.60 44.54
N SER A 64 -12.03 5.15 45.49
CA SER A 64 -11.34 6.43 45.32
C SER A 64 -10.27 6.37 44.25
N THR A 65 -9.54 5.25 44.11
CA THR A 65 -8.55 5.02 43.05
C THR A 65 -9.22 5.00 41.68
N THR A 66 -10.37 4.32 41.57
CA THR A 66 -11.12 4.23 40.32
C THR A 66 -11.71 5.59 39.94
N ALA A 67 -12.31 6.31 40.89
CA ALA A 67 -12.86 7.65 40.68
C ALA A 67 -11.77 8.61 40.19
N HIS A 68 -10.61 8.61 40.80
CA HIS A 68 -9.48 9.44 40.39
C HIS A 68 -8.96 9.07 38.99
N ALA A 69 -8.90 7.77 38.64
CA ALA A 69 -8.55 7.34 37.30
C ALA A 69 -9.56 7.84 36.24
N MET A 70 -10.86 7.76 36.54
CA MET A 70 -11.91 8.27 35.66
C MET A 70 -11.86 9.79 35.51
N GLU A 71 -11.55 10.52 36.58
CA GLU A 71 -11.33 11.95 36.54
C GLU A 71 -10.13 12.33 35.66
N LEU A 72 -9.01 11.62 35.77
CA LEU A 72 -7.85 11.81 34.90
C LEU A 72 -8.18 11.57 33.42
N LEU A 73 -8.94 10.54 33.11
CA LEU A 73 -9.39 10.26 31.75
C LEU A 73 -10.34 11.35 31.23
N ALA A 74 -11.23 11.86 32.07
CA ALA A 74 -12.14 12.97 31.72
C ALA A 74 -11.39 14.28 31.50
N GLN A 75 -10.40 14.61 32.35
CA GLN A 75 -9.52 15.78 32.17
C GLN A 75 -8.70 15.70 30.85
N ARG A 76 -8.32 14.50 30.44
CA ARG A 76 -7.65 14.24 29.15
C ARG A 76 -8.62 14.24 27.97
N GLY A 77 -9.94 14.36 28.18
CA GLY A 77 -10.96 14.31 27.14
C GLY A 77 -11.15 12.91 26.52
N ILE A 78 -10.63 11.86 27.17
CA ILE A 78 -10.69 10.47 26.69
C ILE A 78 -12.04 9.83 27.00
N VAL A 79 -12.66 10.22 28.10
CA VAL A 79 -14.00 9.80 28.47
C VAL A 79 -14.88 11.00 28.79
N GLN A 80 -16.20 10.83 28.61
CA GLN A 80 -17.22 11.84 28.93
C GLN A 80 -18.22 11.29 29.94
N PRO A 81 -18.27 11.83 31.17
CA PRO A 81 -19.33 11.51 32.10
C PRO A 81 -20.64 12.18 31.67
N LEU A 82 -21.71 11.38 31.54
CA LEU A 82 -23.07 11.87 31.27
C LEU A 82 -23.91 11.66 32.51
N HIS A 83 -24.45 12.79 33.01
CA HIS A 83 -25.20 12.81 34.26
C HIS A 83 -26.38 11.81 34.24
N GLY A 84 -26.41 10.86 35.15
CA GLY A 84 -27.45 9.80 35.23
C GLY A 84 -27.32 8.65 34.23
N ALA A 85 -26.42 8.73 33.23
CA ALA A 85 -26.29 7.70 32.21
C ALA A 85 -24.97 6.90 32.29
N GLY A 86 -23.94 7.40 33.00
CA GLY A 86 -22.64 6.73 33.15
C GLY A 86 -21.49 7.46 32.46
N THR A 87 -20.36 6.81 32.38
CA THR A 87 -19.16 7.32 31.71
C THR A 87 -18.97 6.60 30.37
N PHE A 88 -18.79 7.37 29.31
CA PHE A 88 -18.66 6.86 27.94
C PHE A 88 -17.29 7.22 27.36
N VAL A 89 -16.79 6.41 26.46
CA VAL A 89 -15.64 6.76 25.64
C VAL A 89 -16.01 7.98 24.80
N ALA A 90 -15.25 9.08 24.92
CA ALA A 90 -15.61 10.37 24.31
C ALA A 90 -15.53 10.33 22.78
N ALA A 91 -16.41 11.07 22.10
CA ALA A 91 -16.34 11.28 20.67
C ALA A 91 -15.03 12.01 20.31
N GLY A 92 -14.23 11.42 19.41
CA GLY A 92 -12.94 11.96 19.01
C GLY A 92 -11.81 11.74 20.03
N SER A 93 -12.00 10.90 21.07
CA SER A 93 -10.93 10.45 21.95
C SER A 93 -9.92 9.54 21.22
N GLY A 94 -10.32 8.97 20.10
CA GLY A 94 -9.43 8.45 19.07
C GLY A 94 -8.81 9.55 18.21
N ARG A 95 -8.70 10.78 18.68
CA ARG A 95 -7.82 11.78 18.10
C ARG A 95 -6.40 11.28 18.28
N VAL A 96 -6.01 10.63 17.22
CA VAL A 96 -4.74 10.04 16.95
C VAL A 96 -3.68 11.07 17.33
N ALA A 97 -3.07 10.92 18.51
CA ALA A 97 -1.75 11.48 18.75
C ALA A 97 -0.83 10.98 17.63
N VAL A 98 0.20 11.73 17.27
CA VAL A 98 1.18 11.35 16.25
C VAL A 98 1.69 9.91 16.46
N GLU A 99 1.70 9.43 17.71
CA GLU A 99 2.00 8.06 18.12
C GLU A 99 0.94 7.03 17.68
N ALA A 100 -0.34 7.37 17.61
CA ALA A 100 -1.38 6.47 17.14
C ALA A 100 -1.50 6.47 15.60
N ILE A 101 -1.04 7.53 14.89
CA ILE A 101 -0.76 7.43 13.44
C ILE A 101 0.33 6.39 13.21
N GLN A 102 1.35 6.31 14.08
CA GLN A 102 2.36 5.26 14.04
C GLN A 102 1.77 3.87 14.36
N ALA A 103 0.68 3.77 15.12
CA ALA A 103 0.00 2.51 15.42
C ALA A 103 -0.89 2.01 14.26
N VAL A 104 -1.43 2.92 13.45
CA VAL A 104 -2.20 2.60 12.23
C VAL A 104 -1.27 2.28 11.06
N LEU A 105 -0.02 2.75 11.08
CA LEU A 105 0.98 2.34 10.09
C LEU A 105 1.28 0.84 10.27
N PRO A 106 1.40 0.08 9.17
CA PRO A 106 1.88 -1.30 9.21
C PRO A 106 3.09 -1.40 10.15
N ARG A 107 3.16 -2.47 10.95
CA ARG A 107 4.24 -2.64 11.95
C ARG A 107 5.64 -2.32 11.41
N GLY A 108 5.88 -2.51 10.10
CA GLY A 108 7.13 -2.17 9.42
C GLY A 108 7.35 -0.70 9.11
N LEU A 109 6.32 0.13 9.17
CA LEU A 109 6.42 1.59 8.97
C LEU A 109 6.42 2.37 10.30
N ARG A 110 6.14 1.69 11.41
CA ARG A 110 6.19 2.31 12.75
C ARG A 110 7.61 2.77 13.05
N GLY A 111 7.77 4.05 13.32
CA GLY A 111 9.07 4.66 13.67
C GLY A 111 9.95 5.08 12.49
N ARG A 112 9.49 4.96 11.22
CA ARG A 112 10.29 5.24 10.03
C ARG A 112 10.01 6.58 9.33
N TYR A 113 8.93 7.27 9.67
CA TYR A 113 8.71 8.64 9.21
C TYR A 113 9.37 9.65 10.17
N ARG A 114 10.70 9.77 10.12
CA ARG A 114 11.39 10.95 10.62
C ARG A 114 11.46 11.97 9.50
N LEU A 115 10.68 13.03 9.63
CA LEU A 115 10.84 14.23 8.80
C LEU A 115 12.29 14.75 9.01
N GLY A 116 13.13 14.66 8.00
CA GLY A 116 14.35 15.43 7.94
C GLY A 116 15.71 14.73 7.99
N SER A 117 15.83 13.41 7.87
CA SER A 117 17.12 12.77 7.62
C SER A 117 17.17 12.12 6.24
N GLY A 118 18.09 12.57 5.38
CA GLY A 118 18.28 12.07 4.00
C GLY A 118 18.72 10.59 3.91
N THR A 119 18.59 9.82 4.99
CA THR A 119 18.87 8.38 5.08
C THR A 119 17.69 7.63 5.67
N ASP A 120 16.45 7.94 5.21
CA ASP A 120 15.26 7.19 5.65
C ASP A 120 15.29 5.78 5.04
N PRO A 121 15.41 4.74 5.89
CA PRO A 121 15.39 3.35 5.43
C PRO A 121 14.07 2.95 4.75
N GLY A 122 12.98 3.70 4.95
CA GLY A 122 11.71 3.51 4.25
C GLY A 122 11.82 3.84 2.75
N ILE A 123 12.76 4.71 2.37
CA ILE A 123 13.07 5.04 0.97
C ILE A 123 13.85 3.91 0.30
N ALA A 124 14.72 3.21 1.03
CA ALA A 124 15.46 2.05 0.52
C ALA A 124 14.55 0.86 0.15
N ALA A 125 13.36 0.77 0.77
CA ALA A 125 12.32 -0.19 0.36
C ALA A 125 11.45 0.34 -0.79
N ALA A 126 11.59 1.60 -1.19
CA ALA A 126 10.80 2.20 -2.25
C ALA A 126 11.37 1.85 -3.62
N THR A 127 10.52 1.33 -4.48
CA THR A 127 10.87 0.92 -5.85
C THR A 127 10.77 2.13 -6.78
N PHE A 128 11.74 3.04 -6.73
CA PHE A 128 11.78 4.21 -7.61
C PHE A 128 13.16 4.31 -8.28
N PRO A 129 13.22 4.37 -9.62
CA PRO A 129 14.47 4.59 -10.33
C PRO A 129 14.97 6.03 -10.16
N ASP A 130 16.26 6.24 -10.39
CA ASP A 130 16.89 7.56 -10.38
C ASP A 130 16.50 8.38 -11.63
N ALA A 131 16.37 9.69 -11.45
CA ALA A 131 16.14 10.63 -12.54
C ALA A 131 17.40 10.86 -13.40
N ALA A 132 18.59 10.58 -12.87
CA ALA A 132 19.86 10.80 -13.57
C ALA A 132 19.98 10.02 -14.91
N ASP A 133 19.24 8.91 -15.02
CA ASP A 133 19.19 8.10 -16.25
C ASP A 133 18.18 8.60 -17.30
N LEU A 134 17.47 9.71 -17.03
CA LEU A 134 16.48 10.25 -17.95
C LEU A 134 17.13 11.26 -18.94
N PRO A 135 16.61 11.35 -20.19
CA PRO A 135 17.06 12.35 -21.15
C PRO A 135 16.90 13.77 -20.59
N SER A 136 18.00 14.53 -20.51
CA SER A 136 18.00 15.89 -19.94
C SER A 136 17.08 16.86 -20.69
N GLU A 137 16.98 16.70 -22.01
CA GLU A 137 16.08 17.46 -22.88
C GLU A 137 14.60 17.27 -22.54
N ALA A 138 14.22 16.06 -22.07
CA ALA A 138 12.87 15.78 -21.64
C ALA A 138 12.54 16.33 -20.23
N LEU A 139 13.56 16.76 -19.48
CA LEU A 139 13.40 17.30 -18.12
C LEU A 139 13.38 18.83 -18.07
N THR A 140 13.42 19.52 -19.23
CA THR A 140 13.33 20.97 -19.30
C THR A 140 11.89 21.45 -19.41
N LEU A 141 11.58 22.59 -18.82
CA LEU A 141 10.28 23.28 -18.91
C LEU A 141 10.51 24.73 -19.33
N SER A 142 9.74 25.20 -20.32
CA SER A 142 9.71 26.61 -20.71
C SER A 142 8.52 27.33 -20.06
N ALA A 143 8.58 28.65 -19.99
CA ALA A 143 7.48 29.48 -19.53
C ALA A 143 6.25 29.34 -20.43
N ASP A 144 6.44 29.26 -21.74
CA ASP A 144 5.35 29.11 -22.71
C ASP A 144 4.60 27.79 -22.51
N GLU A 145 5.30 26.69 -22.27
CA GLU A 145 4.67 25.40 -21.97
C GLU A 145 3.86 25.46 -20.67
N LEU A 146 4.34 26.18 -19.65
CA LEU A 146 3.64 26.31 -18.37
C LEU A 146 2.41 27.23 -18.46
N LEU A 147 2.46 28.26 -19.32
CA LEU A 147 1.38 29.24 -19.48
C LEU A 147 0.31 28.80 -20.51
N GLY A 148 0.36 27.56 -20.99
CA GLY A 148 -0.62 27.03 -21.93
C GLY A 148 -0.34 27.42 -23.39
N GLY A 149 0.93 27.68 -23.75
CA GLY A 149 1.39 27.90 -25.11
C GLY A 149 1.30 26.67 -26.01
N HIS A 150 0.25 25.87 -25.86
CA HIS A 150 -0.06 24.77 -26.77
C HIS A 150 -0.75 25.31 -28.03
N PRO A 151 -0.35 24.82 -29.22
CA PRO A 151 -0.83 25.35 -30.51
C PRO A 151 -2.35 25.39 -30.69
N ASP A 152 -3.06 24.55 -29.95
CA ASP A 152 -4.52 24.38 -30.08
C ASP A 152 -5.35 25.18 -29.06
N GLY A 153 -4.71 25.94 -28.12
CA GLY A 153 -5.36 26.87 -27.21
C GLY A 153 -6.47 26.28 -26.29
N ALA A 154 -6.55 24.95 -26.21
CA ALA A 154 -7.65 24.26 -25.54
C ALA A 154 -7.45 24.07 -24.03
N GLU A 155 -6.22 24.33 -23.53
CA GLU A 155 -5.89 24.07 -22.14
C GLU A 155 -6.24 25.28 -21.24
N PRO A 156 -6.83 25.05 -20.06
CA PRO A 156 -7.19 26.17 -19.20
C PRO A 156 -5.94 26.86 -18.66
N ALA A 157 -5.79 28.14 -18.96
CA ALA A 157 -4.71 28.98 -18.44
C ALA A 157 -4.63 29.00 -16.90
N SER A 158 -5.73 28.59 -16.22
CA SER A 158 -5.78 28.43 -14.76
C SER A 158 -5.00 27.20 -14.25
N GLY A 159 -4.57 26.28 -15.14
CA GLY A 159 -3.93 25.01 -14.76
C GLY A 159 -4.86 23.97 -14.13
N HIS A 160 -6.16 24.20 -14.09
CA HIS A 160 -7.14 23.27 -13.51
C HIS A 160 -7.65 22.25 -14.53
N ALA A 161 -6.83 21.26 -14.86
CA ALA A 161 -7.19 20.13 -15.71
C ALA A 161 -7.44 18.89 -14.83
N ILE A 162 -8.66 18.71 -14.31
CA ILE A 162 -8.96 17.66 -13.32
C ILE A 162 -8.78 16.27 -13.93
N ALA A 163 -9.23 16.06 -15.18
CA ALA A 163 -9.01 14.81 -15.89
C ALA A 163 -7.55 14.62 -16.37
N GLY A 164 -6.77 15.69 -16.34
CA GLY A 164 -5.44 15.83 -16.95
C GLY A 164 -5.50 16.67 -18.22
N LEU A 165 -4.34 17.24 -18.59
CA LEU A 165 -4.17 18.01 -19.83
C LEU A 165 -4.52 17.14 -21.03
N ASP A 166 -5.22 17.68 -22.03
CA ASP A 166 -5.64 16.92 -23.21
C ASP A 166 -4.43 16.38 -23.97
N VAL A 167 -3.37 17.20 -24.14
CA VAL A 167 -2.11 16.76 -24.76
C VAL A 167 -1.50 15.57 -24.03
N THR A 168 -1.52 15.57 -22.70
CA THR A 168 -1.02 14.45 -21.89
C THR A 168 -1.91 13.21 -22.01
N ARG A 169 -3.21 13.37 -21.98
CA ARG A 169 -4.17 12.25 -22.18
C ARG A 169 -4.00 11.60 -23.54
N VAL A 170 -3.83 12.39 -24.60
CA VAL A 170 -3.55 11.90 -25.95
C VAL A 170 -2.24 11.13 -25.98
N ALA A 171 -1.16 11.69 -25.43
CA ALA A 171 0.17 11.04 -25.41
C ALA A 171 0.16 9.73 -24.61
N VAL A 172 -0.52 9.72 -23.44
CA VAL A 172 -0.69 8.51 -22.63
C VAL A 172 -1.52 7.46 -23.37
N ALA A 173 -2.64 7.84 -24.00
CA ALA A 173 -3.48 6.94 -24.77
C ALA A 173 -2.71 6.30 -25.93
N ALA A 174 -1.92 7.08 -26.65
CA ALA A 174 -1.07 6.60 -27.74
C ALA A 174 -0.02 5.59 -27.22
N SER A 175 0.67 5.92 -26.13
CA SER A 175 1.66 5.03 -25.51
C SER A 175 1.03 3.72 -25.04
N LEU A 176 -0.11 3.76 -24.36
CA LEU A 176 -0.80 2.54 -23.90
C LEU A 176 -1.26 1.68 -25.07
N SER A 177 -1.79 2.29 -26.13
CA SER A 177 -2.24 1.57 -27.34
C SER A 177 -1.06 0.91 -28.05
N ALA A 178 0.07 1.59 -28.18
CA ALA A 178 1.31 1.04 -28.74
C ALA A 178 1.83 -0.16 -27.92
N ASN A 179 1.57 -0.19 -26.61
CA ASN A 179 1.95 -1.27 -25.69
C ASN A 179 0.82 -2.30 -25.48
N GLY A 180 -0.08 -2.45 -26.43
CA GLY A 180 -1.10 -3.50 -26.47
C GLY A 180 -2.31 -3.28 -25.58
N LEU A 181 -2.51 -2.07 -25.03
CA LEU A 181 -3.72 -1.67 -24.32
C LEU A 181 -4.48 -0.59 -25.11
N PRO A 182 -5.35 -0.95 -26.05
CA PRO A 182 -6.12 0.01 -26.84
C PRO A 182 -6.83 1.01 -25.93
N THR A 183 -6.55 2.29 -26.11
CA THR A 183 -6.99 3.33 -25.20
C THR A 183 -7.29 4.61 -25.97
N THR A 184 -8.41 5.27 -25.64
CA THR A 184 -8.72 6.60 -26.14
C THR A 184 -8.55 7.63 -25.01
N PRO A 185 -8.30 8.91 -25.34
CA PRO A 185 -8.17 9.96 -24.32
C PRO A 185 -9.41 10.09 -23.41
N GLU A 186 -10.62 9.82 -23.95
CA GLU A 186 -11.90 9.89 -23.23
C GLU A 186 -12.03 8.80 -22.17
N ALA A 187 -11.27 7.71 -22.29
CA ALA A 187 -11.25 6.61 -21.33
C ALA A 187 -10.21 6.81 -20.21
N LEU A 188 -9.46 7.93 -20.23
CA LEU A 188 -8.34 8.19 -19.32
C LEU A 188 -8.58 9.36 -18.39
N VAL A 189 -8.09 9.21 -17.14
CA VAL A 189 -7.85 10.30 -16.20
C VAL A 189 -6.41 10.22 -15.71
N VAL A 190 -5.69 11.33 -15.79
CA VAL A 190 -4.33 11.47 -15.25
C VAL A 190 -4.40 11.61 -13.74
N THR A 191 -3.51 10.91 -13.04
CA THR A 191 -3.44 10.89 -11.57
C THR A 191 -2.00 11.17 -11.11
N THR A 192 -1.80 11.35 -9.79
CA THR A 192 -0.46 11.52 -9.20
C THR A 192 0.32 10.19 -9.09
N GLY A 193 -0.27 9.09 -9.56
CA GLY A 193 0.27 7.74 -9.54
C GLY A 193 -0.81 6.70 -9.31
N ALA A 194 -0.44 5.42 -9.40
CA ALA A 194 -1.39 4.30 -9.23
C ALA A 194 -2.08 4.30 -7.85
N THR A 195 -1.42 4.78 -6.80
CA THR A 195 -2.05 4.89 -5.47
C THR A 195 -3.29 5.78 -5.49
N GLN A 196 -3.23 6.95 -6.12
CA GLN A 196 -4.41 7.80 -6.27
C GLN A 196 -5.44 7.16 -7.20
N ALA A 197 -5.00 6.57 -8.32
CA ALA A 197 -5.88 5.88 -9.24
C ALA A 197 -6.69 4.76 -8.54
N LEU A 198 -6.04 3.93 -7.72
CA LEU A 198 -6.68 2.90 -6.90
C LEU A 198 -7.63 3.50 -5.86
N SER A 199 -7.20 4.56 -5.16
CA SER A 199 -8.05 5.22 -4.15
C SER A 199 -9.34 5.74 -4.76
N LEU A 200 -9.25 6.41 -5.90
CA LEU A 200 -10.42 6.94 -6.63
C LEU A 200 -11.35 5.82 -7.14
N ALA A 201 -10.76 4.72 -7.68
CA ALA A 201 -11.53 3.58 -8.14
C ALA A 201 -12.28 2.89 -6.98
N PHE A 202 -11.61 2.72 -5.84
CA PHE A 202 -12.19 2.09 -4.67
C PHE A 202 -13.28 2.97 -4.04
N GLU A 203 -13.03 4.28 -3.90
CA GLU A 203 -14.05 5.23 -3.41
C GLU A 203 -15.29 5.27 -4.30
N MET A 204 -15.10 5.17 -5.62
CA MET A 204 -16.21 5.20 -6.58
C MET A 204 -17.09 3.94 -6.53
N LEU A 205 -16.50 2.77 -6.23
CA LEU A 205 -17.12 1.48 -6.52
C LEU A 205 -17.37 0.59 -5.31
N LEU A 206 -16.79 0.91 -4.15
CA LEU A 206 -16.87 0.07 -2.96
C LEU A 206 -17.61 0.78 -1.82
N SER A 207 -18.34 -0.01 -1.07
CA SER A 207 -18.98 0.37 0.19
C SER A 207 -18.41 -0.44 1.35
N PRO A 208 -18.47 0.07 2.60
CA PRO A 208 -18.08 -0.70 3.77
C PRO A 208 -18.82 -2.04 3.84
N GLY A 209 -18.09 -3.11 4.11
CA GLY A 209 -18.62 -4.47 4.15
C GLY A 209 -18.55 -5.25 2.83
N ASP A 210 -18.30 -4.59 1.70
CA ASP A 210 -18.08 -5.27 0.42
C ASP A 210 -16.92 -6.25 0.50
N VAL A 211 -17.01 -7.33 -0.28
CA VAL A 211 -15.94 -8.32 -0.38
C VAL A 211 -15.04 -7.98 -1.55
N VAL A 212 -13.75 -7.87 -1.27
CA VAL A 212 -12.71 -7.65 -2.28
C VAL A 212 -11.71 -8.80 -2.26
N ILE A 213 -11.58 -9.48 -3.40
CA ILE A 213 -10.53 -10.49 -3.60
C ILE A 213 -9.26 -9.78 -4.01
N VAL A 214 -8.16 -10.12 -3.38
CA VAL A 214 -6.82 -9.57 -3.71
C VAL A 214 -5.87 -10.73 -3.93
N GLU A 215 -5.02 -10.64 -4.94
CA GLU A 215 -3.90 -11.58 -5.04
C GLU A 215 -2.97 -11.46 -3.82
N SER A 216 -2.26 -12.51 -3.48
CA SER A 216 -1.28 -12.52 -2.39
C SER A 216 0.00 -13.21 -2.87
N PRO A 217 1.15 -12.53 -2.83
CA PRO A 217 1.38 -11.20 -2.25
C PRO A 217 0.79 -10.05 -3.08
N ALA A 218 0.33 -9.00 -2.38
CA ALA A 218 -0.27 -7.78 -2.95
C ALA A 218 0.55 -6.53 -2.58
N TYR A 219 0.33 -5.44 -3.29
CA TYR A 219 0.96 -4.16 -2.94
C TYR A 219 0.43 -3.64 -1.59
N PRO A 220 1.30 -3.33 -0.61
CA PRO A 220 0.87 -2.95 0.74
C PRO A 220 -0.11 -1.78 0.78
N THR A 221 0.13 -0.75 -0.03
CA THR A 221 -0.75 0.43 -0.09
C THR A 221 -2.15 0.07 -0.60
N THR A 222 -2.29 -0.89 -1.52
CA THR A 222 -3.60 -1.40 -1.96
C THR A 222 -4.36 -2.01 -0.80
N LEU A 223 -3.70 -2.82 0.02
CA LEU A 223 -4.30 -3.41 1.22
C LEU A 223 -4.74 -2.34 2.24
N ASP A 224 -3.91 -1.31 2.43
CA ASP A 224 -4.22 -0.22 3.37
C ASP A 224 -5.38 0.65 2.89
N LEU A 225 -5.45 0.96 1.60
CA LEU A 225 -6.60 1.67 1.01
C LEU A 225 -7.91 0.90 1.21
N LEU A 226 -7.90 -0.40 0.95
CA LEU A 226 -9.07 -1.26 1.15
C LEU A 226 -9.49 -1.35 2.63
N ARG A 227 -8.52 -1.51 3.56
CA ARG A 227 -8.79 -1.51 4.99
C ARG A 227 -9.46 -0.23 5.48
N ARG A 228 -9.00 0.91 4.98
CA ARG A 228 -9.57 2.23 5.33
C ARG A 228 -11.02 2.38 4.90
N LEU A 229 -11.44 1.71 3.84
CA LEU A 229 -12.83 1.71 3.37
C LEU A 229 -13.73 0.73 4.14
N GLY A 230 -13.19 -0.04 5.07
CA GLY A 230 -13.96 -1.02 5.85
C GLY A 230 -14.49 -2.19 5.03
N VAL A 231 -13.84 -2.53 3.90
CA VAL A 231 -14.19 -3.69 3.08
C VAL A 231 -13.58 -4.97 3.64
N ARG A 232 -14.18 -6.11 3.32
CA ARG A 232 -13.66 -7.42 3.68
C ARG A 232 -12.66 -7.92 2.64
N ILE A 233 -11.38 -7.88 2.96
CA ILE A 233 -10.31 -8.38 2.09
C ILE A 233 -10.23 -9.90 2.19
N VAL A 234 -10.24 -10.58 1.04
CA VAL A 234 -10.01 -12.03 0.93
C VAL A 234 -8.77 -12.25 0.06
N PRO A 235 -7.60 -12.50 0.66
CA PRO A 235 -6.38 -12.74 -0.11
C PRO A 235 -6.39 -14.14 -0.71
N VAL A 236 -5.96 -14.25 -1.96
CA VAL A 236 -5.79 -15.50 -2.69
C VAL A 236 -4.36 -15.60 -3.17
N ARG A 237 -3.66 -16.66 -2.81
CA ARG A 237 -2.27 -16.88 -3.24
C ARG A 237 -2.19 -17.07 -4.75
N THR A 238 -1.29 -16.30 -5.36
CA THR A 238 -0.94 -16.38 -6.78
C THR A 238 0.59 -16.25 -6.90
N GLY A 239 1.18 -16.69 -8.02
CA GLY A 239 2.56 -16.33 -8.33
C GLY A 239 3.65 -17.21 -7.72
N ASP A 240 3.32 -18.40 -7.20
CA ASP A 240 4.29 -19.48 -6.94
C ASP A 240 4.33 -20.50 -8.09
N GLY A 241 3.80 -20.13 -9.25
CA GLY A 241 3.71 -20.98 -10.44
C GLY A 241 2.62 -22.04 -10.39
N THR A 242 1.89 -22.17 -9.27
CA THR A 242 0.91 -23.26 -9.07
C THR A 242 -0.54 -22.80 -8.97
N VAL A 243 -0.80 -21.53 -8.75
CA VAL A 243 -2.17 -20.99 -8.56
C VAL A 243 -2.45 -19.91 -9.60
N GLY A 244 -3.16 -20.28 -10.65
CA GLY A 244 -3.66 -19.37 -11.68
C GLY A 244 -4.87 -18.53 -11.23
N ALA A 245 -5.46 -17.77 -12.16
CA ALA A 245 -6.64 -16.95 -11.91
C ALA A 245 -7.89 -17.76 -11.53
N ASP A 246 -7.89 -19.07 -11.72
CA ASP A 246 -8.99 -19.96 -11.39
C ASP A 246 -9.38 -19.88 -9.89
N ALA A 247 -8.36 -19.79 -8.99
CA ALA A 247 -8.61 -19.63 -7.57
C ALA A 247 -9.22 -18.26 -7.23
N LEU A 248 -8.75 -17.18 -7.89
CA LEU A 248 -9.32 -15.84 -7.78
C LEU A 248 -10.78 -15.84 -8.22
N VAL A 249 -11.08 -16.42 -9.38
CA VAL A 249 -12.43 -16.50 -9.96
C VAL A 249 -13.36 -17.35 -9.11
N ARG A 250 -12.91 -18.55 -8.65
CA ARG A 250 -13.70 -19.37 -7.73
C ARG A 250 -14.04 -18.62 -6.45
N MET A 251 -13.04 -17.99 -5.83
CA MET A 251 -13.25 -17.24 -4.59
C MET A 251 -14.20 -16.05 -4.81
N ALA A 252 -14.02 -15.30 -5.91
CA ALA A 252 -14.88 -14.17 -6.24
C ALA A 252 -16.35 -14.62 -6.40
N ARG A 253 -16.60 -15.72 -7.08
CA ARG A 253 -17.97 -16.28 -7.25
C ARG A 253 -18.55 -16.80 -5.95
N THR A 254 -17.77 -17.57 -5.16
CA THR A 254 -18.22 -18.16 -3.91
C THR A 254 -18.59 -17.09 -2.87
N THR A 255 -17.83 -16.01 -2.82
CA THR A 255 -18.04 -14.91 -1.87
C THR A 255 -18.94 -13.79 -2.41
N ARG A 256 -19.35 -13.87 -3.69
CA ARG A 256 -20.03 -12.78 -4.39
C ARG A 256 -19.26 -11.46 -4.28
N ALA A 257 -17.96 -11.53 -4.55
CA ALA A 257 -17.09 -10.38 -4.42
C ALA A 257 -17.53 -9.22 -5.32
N ALA A 258 -17.52 -8.01 -4.78
CA ALA A 258 -17.75 -6.80 -5.53
C ALA A 258 -16.60 -6.50 -6.49
N MET A 259 -15.36 -6.83 -6.06
CA MET A 259 -14.16 -6.50 -6.81
C MET A 259 -13.07 -7.58 -6.68
N VAL A 260 -12.26 -7.72 -7.74
CA VAL A 260 -10.99 -8.46 -7.75
C VAL A 260 -9.88 -7.49 -8.12
N VAL A 261 -8.81 -7.43 -7.34
CA VAL A 261 -7.63 -6.58 -7.60
C VAL A 261 -6.42 -7.47 -7.86
N VAL A 262 -5.77 -7.27 -8.99
CA VAL A 262 -4.60 -8.06 -9.42
C VAL A 262 -3.52 -7.16 -10.04
N MET A 263 -2.28 -7.62 -9.99
CA MET A 263 -1.19 -7.18 -10.86
C MET A 263 -0.91 -8.29 -11.89
N ALA A 264 -1.76 -8.35 -12.92
CA ALA A 264 -1.73 -9.43 -13.89
C ALA A 264 -0.41 -9.50 -14.69
N THR A 265 0.36 -8.41 -14.73
CA THR A 265 1.70 -8.35 -15.36
C THR A 265 2.70 -7.82 -14.34
N CYS A 266 3.71 -8.61 -14.03
CA CYS A 266 4.80 -8.29 -13.10
C CYS A 266 4.29 -7.95 -11.68
N ASN A 267 3.89 -8.98 -10.92
CA ASN A 267 3.48 -8.82 -9.52
C ASN A 267 4.56 -8.12 -8.69
N VAL A 268 4.14 -7.24 -7.79
CA VAL A 268 5.03 -6.35 -7.01
C VAL A 268 6.10 -7.05 -6.17
N ALA A 269 5.85 -8.27 -5.75
CA ALA A 269 6.76 -9.03 -4.91
C ALA A 269 7.50 -10.10 -5.73
N THR A 270 6.76 -10.92 -6.45
CA THR A 270 7.29 -12.12 -7.13
C THR A 270 7.75 -11.86 -8.57
N GLY A 271 7.33 -10.77 -9.20
CA GLY A 271 7.58 -10.52 -10.63
C GLY A 271 6.78 -11.42 -11.57
N HIS A 272 6.03 -12.38 -11.06
CA HIS A 272 5.22 -13.28 -11.89
C HIS A 272 4.12 -12.55 -12.66
N SER A 273 3.75 -13.11 -13.80
CA SER A 273 2.68 -12.63 -14.66
C SER A 273 1.67 -13.74 -14.93
N LEU A 274 0.39 -13.40 -14.95
CA LEU A 274 -0.68 -14.34 -15.29
C LEU A 274 -0.59 -14.75 -16.77
N ALA A 275 -0.81 -16.02 -17.06
CA ALA A 275 -0.87 -16.55 -18.41
C ALA A 275 -2.12 -16.05 -19.17
N ALA A 276 -2.11 -16.17 -20.49
CA ALA A 276 -3.25 -15.74 -21.33
C ALA A 276 -4.59 -16.41 -20.96
N PRO A 277 -4.66 -17.72 -20.66
CA PRO A 277 -5.90 -18.35 -20.21
C PRO A 277 -6.46 -17.72 -18.92
N ASP A 278 -5.58 -17.41 -17.96
CA ASP A 278 -5.94 -16.78 -16.69
C ASP A 278 -6.54 -15.39 -16.88
N ARG A 279 -5.92 -14.58 -17.75
CA ARG A 279 -6.42 -13.25 -18.12
C ARG A 279 -7.81 -13.35 -18.74
N SER A 280 -8.04 -14.33 -19.62
CA SER A 280 -9.34 -14.60 -20.20
C SER A 280 -10.40 -15.00 -19.17
N MET A 281 -10.00 -15.68 -18.09
CA MET A 281 -10.90 -15.98 -16.96
C MET A 281 -11.32 -14.73 -16.21
N LEU A 282 -10.42 -13.77 -15.99
CA LEU A 282 -10.74 -12.48 -15.37
C LEU A 282 -11.68 -11.64 -16.25
N VAL A 283 -11.47 -11.64 -17.56
CA VAL A 283 -12.40 -10.99 -18.50
C VAL A 283 -13.81 -11.58 -18.38
N ARG A 284 -13.94 -12.91 -18.39
CA ARG A 284 -15.25 -13.57 -18.21
C ARG A 284 -15.88 -13.30 -16.84
N LEU A 285 -15.07 -13.13 -15.81
CA LEU A 285 -15.54 -12.73 -14.48
C LEU A 285 -16.14 -11.32 -14.51
N ALA A 286 -15.45 -10.38 -15.19
CA ALA A 286 -15.92 -9.01 -15.36
C ALA A 286 -17.21 -8.94 -16.18
N GLN A 287 -17.35 -9.76 -17.22
CA GLN A 287 -18.59 -9.92 -17.99
C GLN A 287 -19.76 -10.40 -17.12
N GLY A 288 -19.47 -11.19 -16.09
CA GLY A 288 -20.43 -11.64 -15.09
C GLY A 288 -20.81 -10.61 -14.02
N GLY A 289 -20.31 -9.38 -14.09
CA GLY A 289 -20.68 -8.27 -13.21
C GLY A 289 -19.69 -7.94 -12.08
N THR A 290 -18.68 -8.78 -11.81
CA THR A 290 -17.64 -8.48 -10.83
C THR A 290 -16.67 -7.45 -11.41
N VAL A 291 -16.32 -6.41 -10.64
CA VAL A 291 -15.29 -5.45 -11.07
C VAL A 291 -13.90 -6.09 -11.00
N VAL A 292 -13.11 -5.95 -12.06
CA VAL A 292 -11.71 -6.36 -12.09
C VAL A 292 -10.81 -5.13 -12.21
N VAL A 293 -9.91 -4.94 -11.25
CA VAL A 293 -8.88 -3.90 -11.29
C VAL A 293 -7.54 -4.55 -11.62
N ASP A 294 -6.96 -4.19 -12.77
CA ASP A 294 -5.62 -4.63 -13.20
C ASP A 294 -4.63 -3.49 -12.94
N ASP A 295 -3.80 -3.64 -11.91
CA ASP A 295 -2.71 -2.70 -11.61
C ASP A 295 -1.49 -3.03 -12.46
N ARG A 296 -1.22 -2.20 -13.45
CA ARG A 296 -0.13 -2.32 -14.41
C ARG A 296 1.10 -1.47 -14.07
N THR A 297 1.22 -1.03 -12.82
CA THR A 297 2.31 -0.16 -12.34
C THR A 297 3.71 -0.66 -12.69
N LEU A 298 3.91 -1.98 -12.76
CA LEU A 298 5.19 -2.62 -13.07
C LEU A 298 5.20 -3.34 -14.45
N ALA A 299 4.17 -3.20 -15.25
CA ALA A 299 4.03 -3.93 -16.50
C ALA A 299 5.17 -3.63 -17.49
N ASP A 300 5.71 -2.41 -17.48
CA ASP A 300 6.82 -2.00 -18.35
C ASP A 300 8.13 -2.75 -18.07
N TYR A 301 8.26 -3.39 -16.91
CA TYR A 301 9.42 -4.23 -16.60
C TYR A 301 9.35 -5.63 -17.23
N HIS A 302 8.16 -6.04 -17.71
CA HIS A 302 8.05 -7.35 -18.38
C HIS A 302 8.82 -7.34 -19.70
N PRO A 303 9.63 -8.37 -20.01
CA PRO A 303 10.30 -8.46 -21.31
C PRO A 303 9.30 -8.61 -22.46
N ASP A 304 9.71 -8.24 -23.66
CA ASP A 304 8.87 -8.34 -24.85
C ASP A 304 8.86 -9.79 -25.41
N PRO A 305 7.74 -10.25 -25.96
CA PRO A 305 6.44 -9.58 -25.97
C PRO A 305 5.76 -9.64 -24.60
N ALA A 306 5.26 -8.50 -24.14
CA ALA A 306 4.49 -8.46 -22.90
C ALA A 306 3.15 -9.20 -23.09
N PRO A 307 2.61 -9.86 -22.03
CA PRO A 307 1.31 -10.50 -22.11
C PRO A 307 0.20 -9.50 -22.41
N THR A 308 -0.78 -9.90 -23.23
CA THR A 308 -1.96 -9.09 -23.55
C THR A 308 -2.65 -8.60 -22.27
N PRO A 309 -2.91 -7.29 -22.10
CA PRO A 309 -3.60 -6.76 -20.95
C PRO A 309 -4.97 -7.39 -20.71
N VAL A 310 -5.41 -7.47 -19.45
CA VAL A 310 -6.75 -7.98 -19.11
C VAL A 310 -7.84 -7.13 -19.79
N ALA A 311 -7.63 -5.84 -19.90
CA ALA A 311 -8.59 -4.87 -20.45
C ALA A 311 -8.39 -4.62 -21.96
N ALA A 312 -7.94 -5.60 -22.74
CA ALA A 312 -7.65 -5.37 -24.17
C ALA A 312 -8.82 -4.81 -24.99
N PRO A 313 -10.11 -5.15 -24.82
CA PRO A 313 -11.19 -4.40 -25.43
C PRO A 313 -11.68 -3.25 -24.52
N ALA A 314 -11.81 -2.04 -25.07
CA ALA A 314 -12.33 -0.87 -24.35
C ALA A 314 -13.80 -1.02 -23.85
N GLU A 315 -14.49 -2.06 -24.28
CA GLU A 315 -15.93 -2.24 -24.08
C GLU A 315 -16.36 -2.84 -22.75
N HIS A 316 -15.40 -3.26 -21.90
CA HIS A 316 -15.76 -3.89 -20.62
C HIS A 316 -15.92 -2.85 -19.50
N ARG A 317 -17.19 -2.54 -19.16
CA ARG A 317 -17.52 -1.58 -18.09
C ARG A 317 -16.94 -1.94 -16.74
N ASN A 318 -16.73 -3.23 -16.49
CA ASN A 318 -16.28 -3.74 -15.19
C ASN A 318 -14.78 -4.03 -15.15
N ILE A 319 -13.99 -3.58 -16.14
CA ILE A 319 -12.53 -3.68 -16.09
C ILE A 319 -11.93 -2.29 -15.97
N ILE A 320 -11.24 -2.05 -14.87
CA ILE A 320 -10.48 -0.84 -14.61
C ILE A 320 -9.01 -1.19 -14.68
N THR A 321 -8.25 -0.35 -15.34
CA THR A 321 -6.79 -0.52 -15.41
C THR A 321 -6.13 0.71 -14.84
N VAL A 322 -5.16 0.52 -13.97
CA VAL A 322 -4.38 1.62 -13.38
C VAL A 322 -2.90 1.45 -13.66
N GLY A 323 -2.17 2.54 -13.66
CA GLY A 323 -0.73 2.50 -13.83
C GLY A 323 -0.02 3.73 -13.28
N SER A 324 1.29 3.65 -13.26
CA SER A 324 2.14 4.73 -12.75
C SER A 324 3.41 4.83 -13.57
N PHE A 325 3.74 6.02 -13.98
CA PHE A 325 5.02 6.32 -14.64
C PHE A 325 6.15 6.52 -13.63
N ASN A 326 5.83 6.66 -12.34
CA ASN A 326 6.81 6.86 -11.28
C ASN A 326 7.76 5.67 -11.09
N LYS A 327 7.36 4.48 -11.52
CA LYS A 327 8.15 3.26 -11.34
C LYS A 327 9.12 2.98 -12.50
N ILE A 328 8.87 3.56 -13.66
CA ILE A 328 9.72 3.39 -14.83
C ILE A 328 10.57 4.64 -15.11
N TYR A 329 10.03 5.82 -14.87
CA TYR A 329 10.78 7.07 -15.08
C TYR A 329 11.46 7.52 -13.80
N TRP A 330 10.72 8.10 -12.86
CA TRP A 330 11.24 8.71 -11.65
C TRP A 330 10.14 8.93 -10.62
N GLY A 331 10.41 8.62 -9.36
CA GLY A 331 9.44 8.76 -8.26
C GLY A 331 8.96 10.19 -8.01
N GLY A 332 9.79 11.20 -8.33
CA GLY A 332 9.46 12.61 -8.20
C GLY A 332 8.50 13.14 -9.28
N LEU A 333 8.31 12.43 -10.39
CA LEU A 333 7.41 12.84 -11.46
C LEU A 333 5.95 12.93 -11.00
N LYS A 334 5.53 12.07 -10.06
CA LYS A 334 4.18 12.05 -9.47
C LYS A 334 3.08 12.01 -10.52
N THR A 335 3.21 11.08 -11.48
CA THR A 335 2.22 10.87 -12.53
C THR A 335 1.83 9.41 -12.66
N GLY A 336 0.58 9.20 -13.00
CA GLY A 336 -0.02 7.91 -13.27
C GLY A 336 -1.33 8.11 -14.04
N TRP A 337 -2.07 7.04 -14.19
CA TRP A 337 -3.29 7.06 -14.97
C TRP A 337 -4.28 6.00 -14.46
N ILE A 338 -5.54 6.26 -14.73
CA ILE A 338 -6.62 5.29 -14.62
C ILE A 338 -7.35 5.25 -15.95
N ARG A 339 -7.55 4.05 -16.47
CA ARG A 339 -8.35 3.76 -17.66
C ARG A 339 -9.59 3.00 -17.25
N LEU A 340 -10.73 3.49 -17.67
CA LEU A 340 -12.03 2.95 -17.36
C LEU A 340 -13.00 3.19 -18.55
N HIS A 341 -14.19 2.61 -18.47
CA HIS A 341 -15.21 2.86 -19.49
C HIS A 341 -15.56 4.36 -19.52
N PRO A 342 -15.69 5.00 -20.71
CA PRO A 342 -15.93 6.44 -20.83
C PRO A 342 -17.10 6.96 -20.00
N ASN A 343 -18.19 6.21 -19.88
CA ASN A 343 -19.36 6.60 -19.06
C ASN A 343 -19.08 6.73 -17.55
N LEU A 344 -17.93 6.21 -17.06
CA LEU A 344 -17.53 6.32 -15.66
C LEU A 344 -16.56 7.49 -15.42
N VAL A 345 -15.97 8.03 -16.47
CA VAL A 345 -14.94 9.08 -16.38
C VAL A 345 -15.49 10.33 -15.69
N GLU A 346 -16.67 10.79 -16.06
CA GLU A 346 -17.26 11.98 -15.45
C GLU A 346 -17.48 11.80 -13.94
N THR A 347 -17.95 10.63 -13.50
CA THR A 347 -18.12 10.32 -12.08
C THR A 347 -16.78 10.33 -11.35
N LEU A 348 -15.76 9.70 -11.94
CA LEU A 348 -14.41 9.68 -11.38
C LEU A 348 -13.82 11.10 -11.27
N VAL A 349 -13.99 11.93 -12.31
CA VAL A 349 -13.52 13.33 -12.33
C VAL A 349 -14.17 14.15 -11.22
N ARG A 350 -15.48 13.95 -10.97
CA ARG A 350 -16.18 14.61 -9.85
C ARG A 350 -15.61 14.21 -8.48
N ILE A 351 -15.24 12.94 -8.30
CA ILE A 351 -14.57 12.46 -7.07
C ILE A 351 -13.19 13.07 -6.97
N LYS A 352 -12.40 13.01 -8.05
CA LYS A 352 -11.04 13.57 -8.10
C LYS A 352 -11.01 15.06 -7.81
N ALA A 353 -12.01 15.84 -8.30
CA ALA A 353 -12.13 17.28 -8.05
C ALA A 353 -12.20 17.63 -6.55
N ARG A 354 -12.69 16.73 -5.71
CA ARG A 354 -12.73 16.90 -4.25
C ARG A 354 -11.41 16.52 -3.57
N THR A 355 -10.53 15.83 -4.28
CA THR A 355 -9.29 15.26 -3.71
C THR A 355 -8.10 16.18 -3.95
N ASP A 356 -7.87 16.63 -5.19
CA ASP A 356 -6.65 17.35 -5.57
C ASP A 356 -6.85 18.49 -6.59
N ALA A 357 -8.05 18.72 -7.06
CA ALA A 357 -8.39 19.71 -8.10
C ALA A 357 -7.58 19.58 -9.42
N GLY A 358 -6.83 18.50 -9.60
CA GLY A 358 -6.04 18.20 -10.79
C GLY A 358 -4.59 17.81 -10.48
N THR A 359 -3.99 17.05 -11.39
CA THR A 359 -2.58 16.64 -11.30
C THR A 359 -1.69 17.81 -11.77
N SER A 360 -0.52 17.96 -11.16
CA SER A 360 0.47 19.02 -11.45
C SER A 360 0.72 19.19 -12.95
N VAL A 361 0.48 20.40 -13.49
CA VAL A 361 0.74 20.74 -14.90
C VAL A 361 2.20 20.54 -15.30
N PRO A 362 3.20 21.02 -14.54
CA PRO A 362 4.61 20.73 -14.84
C PRO A 362 4.91 19.25 -14.96
N SER A 363 4.38 18.42 -14.07
CA SER A 363 4.57 16.97 -14.10
C SER A 363 3.96 16.33 -15.35
N GLN A 364 2.81 16.82 -15.80
CA GLN A 364 2.15 16.33 -16.99
C GLN A 364 2.91 16.69 -18.27
N ILE A 365 3.44 17.91 -18.36
CA ILE A 365 4.26 18.35 -19.48
C ILE A 365 5.56 17.52 -19.56
N LEU A 366 6.25 17.34 -18.44
CA LEU A 366 7.43 16.47 -18.37
C LEU A 366 7.10 15.04 -18.78
N LEU A 367 5.95 14.49 -18.32
CA LEU A 367 5.50 13.17 -18.72
C LEU A 367 5.32 13.08 -20.24
N THR A 368 4.67 14.05 -20.84
CA THR A 368 4.42 14.07 -22.29
C THR A 368 5.75 14.03 -23.09
N LYS A 369 6.77 14.75 -22.63
CA LYS A 369 8.12 14.71 -23.24
C LYS A 369 8.80 13.35 -23.02
N LEU A 370 8.73 12.80 -21.80
CA LEU A 370 9.32 11.49 -21.48
C LEU A 370 8.68 10.35 -22.27
N LEU A 371 7.39 10.45 -22.59
CA LEU A 371 6.68 9.45 -23.40
C LEU A 371 7.25 9.33 -24.82
N ALA A 372 7.83 10.40 -25.39
CA ALA A 372 8.53 10.33 -26.68
C ALA A 372 9.77 9.42 -26.62
N HIS A 373 10.37 9.26 -25.44
CA HIS A 373 11.56 8.42 -25.21
C HIS A 373 11.22 7.08 -24.51
N HIS A 374 9.92 6.74 -24.38
CA HIS A 374 9.44 5.61 -23.55
C HIS A 374 10.17 4.30 -23.87
N GLY A 375 10.26 3.92 -25.13
CA GLY A 375 10.90 2.64 -25.52
C GLY A 375 12.37 2.55 -25.10
N GLN A 376 13.13 3.64 -25.26
CA GLN A 376 14.54 3.68 -24.86
C GLN A 376 14.69 3.59 -23.33
N ILE A 377 13.88 4.34 -22.60
CA ILE A 377 13.90 4.34 -21.12
C ILE A 377 13.54 2.95 -20.59
N VAL A 378 12.48 2.34 -21.12
CA VAL A 378 12.04 0.98 -20.74
C VAL A 378 13.14 -0.04 -21.00
N ALA A 379 13.74 -0.04 -22.19
CA ALA A 379 14.83 -0.96 -22.54
C ALA A 379 16.03 -0.81 -21.59
N HIS A 380 16.43 0.43 -21.30
CA HIS A 380 17.50 0.73 -20.34
C HIS A 380 17.17 0.20 -18.93
N ARG A 381 15.97 0.48 -18.41
CA ARG A 381 15.54 0.04 -17.08
C ARG A 381 15.44 -1.48 -16.96
N ARG A 382 14.92 -2.15 -18.00
CA ARG A 382 14.88 -3.64 -18.04
C ARG A 382 16.28 -4.21 -17.95
N SER A 383 17.20 -3.72 -18.77
CA SER A 383 18.60 -4.17 -18.75
C SER A 383 19.28 -3.94 -17.40
N GLN A 384 19.05 -2.79 -16.76
CA GLN A 384 19.53 -2.52 -15.40
C GLN A 384 19.00 -3.56 -14.40
N MET A 385 17.67 -3.79 -14.38
CA MET A 385 17.05 -4.71 -13.42
C MET A 385 17.51 -6.15 -13.64
N GLU A 386 17.66 -6.58 -14.89
CA GLU A 386 18.17 -7.92 -15.23
C GLU A 386 19.59 -8.14 -14.71
N ARG A 387 20.51 -7.20 -14.95
CA ARG A 387 21.88 -7.30 -14.43
C ARG A 387 21.90 -7.34 -12.90
N ARG A 388 21.14 -6.45 -12.25
CA ARG A 388 21.07 -6.36 -10.79
C ARG A 388 20.41 -7.58 -10.16
N ALA A 389 19.39 -8.13 -10.80
CA ALA A 389 18.74 -9.36 -10.35
C ALA A 389 19.71 -10.55 -10.45
N HIS A 390 20.49 -10.64 -11.53
CA HIS A 390 21.52 -11.66 -11.69
C HIS A 390 22.61 -11.56 -10.61
N THR A 391 23.15 -10.36 -10.41
CA THR A 391 24.18 -10.10 -9.37
C THR A 391 23.68 -10.42 -7.97
N ALA A 392 22.46 -9.99 -7.63
CA ALA A 392 21.87 -10.28 -6.33
C ALA A 392 21.60 -11.78 -6.14
N SER A 393 21.11 -12.45 -7.18
CA SER A 393 20.86 -13.91 -7.11
C SER A 393 22.15 -14.72 -6.96
N ALA A 394 23.23 -14.33 -7.64
CA ALA A 394 24.55 -14.96 -7.49
C ALA A 394 25.08 -14.78 -6.05
N PHE A 395 25.03 -13.55 -5.54
CA PHE A 395 25.44 -13.27 -4.16
C PHE A 395 24.65 -14.10 -3.12
N LEU A 396 23.32 -14.17 -3.29
CA LEU A 396 22.46 -14.95 -2.39
C LEU A 396 22.80 -16.45 -2.46
N HIS A 397 23.05 -16.96 -3.65
CA HIS A 397 23.44 -18.37 -3.84
C HIS A 397 24.75 -18.70 -3.13
N ASP A 398 25.76 -17.84 -3.26
CA ASP A 398 27.10 -18.09 -2.76
C ASP A 398 27.22 -17.83 -1.25
N GLU A 399 26.62 -16.77 -0.75
CA GLU A 399 26.83 -16.26 0.62
C GLU A 399 25.68 -16.62 1.58
N LEU A 400 24.49 -16.94 1.07
CA LEU A 400 23.29 -17.24 1.85
C LEU A 400 22.51 -18.42 1.26
N PRO A 401 23.14 -19.60 1.10
CA PRO A 401 22.57 -20.75 0.38
C PRO A 401 21.28 -21.31 0.99
N GLU A 402 20.99 -21.01 2.26
CA GLU A 402 19.73 -21.36 2.91
C GLU A 402 18.56 -20.42 2.56
N TRP A 403 18.83 -19.28 1.94
CA TRP A 403 17.80 -18.38 1.42
C TRP A 403 17.39 -18.81 0.00
N ARG A 404 16.11 -18.71 -0.31
CA ARG A 404 15.59 -19.11 -1.61
C ARG A 404 14.97 -17.92 -2.32
N ASN A 405 15.49 -17.59 -3.50
CA ASN A 405 14.87 -16.62 -4.37
C ASN A 405 13.68 -17.29 -5.09
N GLU A 406 12.46 -16.82 -4.79
CA GLU A 406 11.20 -17.29 -5.36
C GLU A 406 10.63 -16.30 -6.39
N SER A 407 11.46 -15.40 -6.91
CA SER A 407 11.05 -14.42 -7.94
C SER A 407 11.13 -14.98 -9.34
N ALA A 408 10.31 -14.43 -10.25
CA ALA A 408 10.42 -14.73 -11.69
C ALA A 408 11.67 -14.11 -12.36
N GLY A 409 12.48 -13.36 -11.63
CA GLY A 409 13.64 -12.62 -12.17
C GLY A 409 13.25 -11.37 -12.98
N ILE A 410 12.00 -10.96 -12.92
CA ILE A 410 11.44 -9.83 -13.65
C ILE A 410 11.04 -8.74 -12.64
N GLY A 411 11.29 -7.48 -13.01
CA GLY A 411 10.87 -6.33 -12.21
C GLY A 411 11.93 -5.83 -11.24
N PRO A 412 11.58 -4.79 -10.48
CA PRO A 412 12.52 -4.01 -9.68
C PRO A 412 12.79 -4.60 -8.29
N SER A 413 12.45 -5.84 -8.03
CA SER A 413 12.65 -6.47 -6.73
C SER A 413 12.74 -8.00 -6.82
N GLN A 414 13.27 -8.60 -5.76
CA GLN A 414 13.29 -10.04 -5.56
C GLN A 414 12.50 -10.42 -4.29
N TRP A 415 11.84 -11.57 -4.34
CA TRP A 415 11.07 -12.17 -3.27
C TRP A 415 11.82 -13.34 -2.71
N ILE A 416 12.38 -13.16 -1.53
CA ILE A 416 13.34 -14.07 -0.93
C ILE A 416 12.72 -14.77 0.27
N ARG A 417 12.71 -16.08 0.26
CA ARG A 417 12.27 -16.91 1.38
C ARG A 417 13.45 -17.24 2.30
N LEU A 418 13.28 -17.00 3.58
CA LEU A 418 14.21 -17.35 4.65
C LEU A 418 13.76 -18.63 5.36
N PRO A 419 14.67 -19.36 6.03
CA PRO A 419 14.35 -20.51 6.88
C PRO A 419 13.76 -20.07 8.23
N LEU A 420 12.81 -19.15 8.20
CA LEU A 420 12.08 -18.60 9.34
C LEU A 420 10.57 -18.74 9.07
N ARG A 421 9.76 -18.74 10.12
CA ARG A 421 8.30 -18.63 10.00
C ARG A 421 7.84 -17.19 9.82
N ASP A 422 8.58 -16.28 10.42
CA ASP A 422 8.33 -14.84 10.43
C ASP A 422 9.64 -14.09 10.23
N THR A 423 9.69 -13.19 9.26
CA THR A 423 10.87 -12.39 8.98
C THR A 423 10.88 -11.04 9.70
N ALA A 424 9.81 -10.66 10.40
CA ALA A 424 9.68 -9.33 11.02
C ALA A 424 10.79 -9.06 12.05
N GLU A 425 11.13 -10.05 12.87
CA GLU A 425 12.17 -9.93 13.88
C GLU A 425 13.56 -9.74 13.24
N PHE A 426 13.89 -10.56 12.24
CA PHE A 426 15.14 -10.42 11.50
C PHE A 426 15.23 -9.08 10.76
N VAL A 427 14.15 -8.65 10.11
CA VAL A 427 14.13 -7.35 9.42
C VAL A 427 14.32 -6.19 10.41
N GLY A 428 13.72 -6.27 11.60
CA GLY A 428 13.97 -5.32 12.68
C GLY A 428 15.45 -5.29 13.11
N PHE A 429 16.05 -6.46 13.26
CA PHE A 429 17.47 -6.63 13.61
C PHE A 429 18.42 -6.06 12.54
N ALA A 430 18.16 -6.35 11.26
CA ALA A 430 18.92 -5.81 10.13
C ALA A 430 18.76 -4.28 9.99
N SER A 431 17.54 -3.78 10.22
CA SER A 431 17.25 -2.34 10.20
C SER A 431 18.02 -1.56 11.26
N ALA A 432 18.16 -2.12 12.46
CA ALA A 432 18.98 -1.53 13.52
C ALA A 432 20.47 -1.43 13.14
N ARG A 433 20.91 -2.19 12.13
CA ARG A 433 22.27 -2.20 11.55
C ARG A 433 22.37 -1.44 10.22
N GLY A 434 21.38 -0.61 9.91
CA GLY A 434 21.39 0.27 8.74
C GLY A 434 20.91 -0.37 7.44
N THR A 435 20.38 -1.60 7.46
CA THR A 435 19.84 -2.23 6.26
C THR A 435 18.35 -2.46 6.36
N THR A 436 17.58 -1.84 5.47
CA THR A 436 16.13 -1.95 5.44
C THR A 436 15.66 -2.70 4.20
N VAL A 437 14.84 -3.72 4.43
CA VAL A 437 14.15 -4.50 3.41
C VAL A 437 12.66 -4.61 3.76
N GLY A 438 11.83 -4.84 2.75
CA GLY A 438 10.42 -5.12 2.99
C GLY A 438 10.23 -6.51 3.59
N TYR A 439 9.51 -6.64 4.72
CA TYR A 439 9.16 -7.95 5.27
C TYR A 439 7.83 -8.44 4.70
N GLY A 440 7.70 -9.76 4.58
CA GLY A 440 6.66 -10.40 3.79
C GLY A 440 5.22 -10.17 4.27
N ASP A 441 5.01 -9.94 5.57
CA ASP A 441 3.68 -9.71 6.15
C ASP A 441 2.98 -8.49 5.55
N MET A 442 3.76 -7.45 5.18
CA MET A 442 3.22 -6.23 4.56
C MET A 442 2.45 -6.52 3.26
N TYR A 443 2.84 -7.61 2.57
CA TYR A 443 2.27 -8.00 1.27
C TYR A 443 1.13 -9.00 1.42
N ARG A 444 0.77 -9.35 2.65
CA ARG A 444 -0.31 -10.30 2.95
C ARG A 444 -1.59 -9.60 3.40
N GLY A 445 -2.69 -9.91 2.73
CA GLY A 445 -4.00 -9.37 3.10
C GLY A 445 -4.61 -9.98 4.37
N ASP A 446 -4.08 -11.15 4.82
CA ASP A 446 -4.60 -11.91 5.97
C ASP A 446 -3.88 -11.58 7.30
N GLY A 447 -2.87 -10.72 7.29
CA GLY A 447 -2.10 -10.33 8.48
C GLY A 447 -1.28 -11.44 9.12
N ARG A 448 -1.15 -12.61 8.47
CA ARG A 448 -0.37 -13.73 8.99
C ARG A 448 1.12 -13.52 8.78
N PRO A 449 1.98 -14.08 9.65
CA PRO A 449 3.42 -14.07 9.48
C PRO A 449 3.86 -14.63 8.13
N SER A 450 4.96 -14.09 7.60
CA SER A 450 5.56 -14.52 6.33
C SER A 450 7.03 -14.86 6.50
N ALA A 451 7.45 -15.93 5.84
CA ALA A 451 8.83 -16.34 5.76
C ALA A 451 9.67 -15.53 4.75
N HIS A 452 9.09 -14.49 4.15
CA HIS A 452 9.70 -13.80 3.02
C HIS A 452 10.17 -12.39 3.40
N LEU A 453 11.15 -11.92 2.63
CA LEU A 453 11.48 -10.49 2.52
C LEU A 453 11.48 -10.07 1.05
N ARG A 454 11.33 -8.77 0.83
CA ARG A 454 11.42 -8.17 -0.50
C ARG A 454 12.69 -7.33 -0.59
N LEU A 455 13.59 -7.73 -1.48
CA LEU A 455 14.81 -7.00 -1.80
C LEU A 455 14.54 -6.09 -3.01
N THR A 456 14.81 -4.80 -2.88
CA THR A 456 14.64 -3.80 -3.94
C THR A 456 15.93 -3.66 -4.75
N LEU A 457 15.82 -3.54 -6.08
CA LEU A 457 16.94 -3.47 -7.03
C LEU A 457 17.06 -2.09 -7.72
N THR A 458 16.35 -1.06 -7.25
CA THR A 458 16.32 0.25 -7.91
C THR A 458 17.43 1.21 -7.49
N SER A 459 18.14 0.93 -6.40
CA SER A 459 19.32 1.67 -5.97
C SER A 459 20.54 1.42 -6.90
N SER A 460 21.62 2.14 -6.71
CA SER A 460 22.87 1.91 -7.46
C SER A 460 23.43 0.50 -7.20
N ASP A 461 24.26 0.02 -8.11
CA ASP A 461 24.88 -1.30 -7.99
C ASP A 461 25.74 -1.42 -6.72
N GLU A 462 26.42 -0.32 -6.34
CA GLU A 462 27.20 -0.23 -5.11
C GLU A 462 26.34 -0.33 -3.86
N GLU A 463 25.20 0.40 -3.82
CA GLU A 463 24.27 0.38 -2.71
C GLU A 463 23.60 -0.98 -2.54
N ILE A 464 23.24 -1.65 -3.65
CA ILE A 464 22.68 -3.00 -3.63
C ILE A 464 23.69 -3.98 -3.04
N MET A 465 24.95 -3.94 -3.51
CA MET A 465 25.99 -4.82 -3.00
C MET A 465 26.35 -4.54 -1.52
N ALA A 466 26.33 -3.27 -1.11
CA ALA A 466 26.49 -2.92 0.29
C ALA A 466 25.35 -3.46 1.16
N ALA A 467 24.10 -3.29 0.69
CA ALA A 467 22.92 -3.82 1.38
C ALA A 467 22.94 -5.35 1.49
N LEU A 468 23.36 -6.05 0.45
CA LEU A 468 23.50 -7.51 0.46
C LEU A 468 24.55 -8.00 1.47
N ARG A 469 25.73 -7.36 1.49
CA ARG A 469 26.76 -7.67 2.50
C ARG A 469 26.26 -7.43 3.92
N ASN A 470 25.63 -6.29 4.16
CA ASN A 470 25.06 -5.98 5.47
C ASN A 470 23.96 -6.96 5.89
N LEU A 471 23.12 -7.41 4.94
CA LEU A 471 22.09 -8.44 5.21
C LEU A 471 22.72 -9.78 5.57
N ARG A 472 23.78 -10.19 4.86
CA ARG A 472 24.55 -11.40 5.19
C ARG A 472 25.12 -11.32 6.62
N ASP A 473 25.79 -10.24 6.94
CA ASP A 473 26.44 -10.06 8.25
C ASP A 473 25.37 -10.00 9.35
N ALA A 474 24.28 -9.28 9.14
CA ALA A 474 23.15 -9.26 10.05
C ALA A 474 22.51 -10.65 10.22
N TRP A 475 22.45 -11.46 9.17
CA TRP A 475 21.91 -12.82 9.25
C TRP A 475 22.80 -13.76 10.06
N LEU A 476 24.11 -13.69 9.86
CA LEU A 476 25.07 -14.48 10.64
C LEU A 476 25.01 -14.14 12.13
N ASP A 477 24.98 -12.85 12.47
CA ASP A 477 24.83 -12.36 13.82
C ASP A 477 23.48 -12.77 14.45
N PHE A 478 22.38 -12.63 13.69
CA PHE A 478 21.04 -13.01 14.14
C PHE A 478 20.98 -14.50 14.49
N ARG A 479 21.53 -15.36 13.64
CA ARG A 479 21.62 -16.80 13.89
C ARG A 479 22.48 -17.14 15.10
N ALA A 480 23.63 -16.49 15.25
CA ALA A 480 24.51 -16.69 16.40
C ALA A 480 23.83 -16.28 17.71
N HIS A 481 23.01 -15.24 17.69
CA HIS A 481 22.26 -14.77 18.85
C HIS A 481 21.13 -15.73 19.23
N HIS A 482 20.33 -16.18 18.26
CA HIS A 482 19.20 -17.09 18.46
C HIS A 482 19.62 -18.56 18.66
N GLY A 483 20.75 -18.97 18.10
CA GLY A 483 21.33 -20.30 18.31
C GLY A 483 21.88 -20.53 19.73
N ARG A 484 22.16 -19.46 20.46
CA ARG A 484 22.56 -19.50 21.87
C ARG A 484 21.39 -19.53 22.86
N LEU A 485 20.16 -19.26 22.37
CA LEU A 485 18.93 -19.24 23.17
C LEU A 485 18.11 -20.54 23.03
N ARG A 486 18.58 -21.51 22.24
CA ARG A 486 18.06 -22.87 22.11
C ARG A 486 19.07 -23.84 22.70
#